data_5848c4608cd5c739e7b3447a36f14e0e
#
_entry.id   5848c4608cd5c739e7b3447a36f14e0e
#
_cell.length_a   1.000
_cell.length_b   1.000
_cell.length_c   1.000
_cell.angle_alpha   90.00
_cell.angle_beta   90.00
_cell.angle_gamma   90.00
#
_symmetry.space_group_name_H-M   'P 1'
#
loop_
_entity.id
_entity.type
_entity.pdbx_description
1 polymer ?
#
loop_
_entity_poly.entity_id
_entity_poly.type
_entity_poly.pdbx_seq_one_letter_code
_entity_poly.pdbx_strand_id
1 'polypeptide(L)'
;VSDRAAAEPYFAQAVDTDNDNFSARNDFGGYLCQSGRIEEGLAQFNSALRNPYNDALYISQLGAGACYVTVLNWKEAERYFLLALVGRPKLALALYHMAKVAFSQADHLRTRAYLQRFFDTGAESAASLLLAVRNELKLKASDLVLLHANRLRAEFPESSEASDMARLMATAND
;
A
#
# COMPACT_ATOMS: atom_id res chain seq x y z
N VAL A 1 -1.12 20.21 10.63
CA VAL A 1 0.13 20.51 9.87
C VAL A 1 1.29 20.75 10.84
N SER A 2 1.02 21.37 12.02
CA SER A 2 2.05 21.74 13.01
C SER A 2 2.75 20.55 13.68
N ASP A 3 2.02 19.48 14.04
CA ASP A 3 2.58 18.33 14.78
C ASP A 3 3.54 17.48 13.94
N ARG A 4 3.35 17.43 12.65
CA ARG A 4 4.14 16.58 11.78
C ARG A 4 5.56 17.11 11.59
N ALA A 5 5.71 18.44 11.39
CA ALA A 5 7.03 19.06 11.27
C ALA A 5 7.85 18.94 12.57
N ALA A 6 7.19 18.90 13.72
CA ALA A 6 7.83 18.71 15.01
C ALA A 6 8.42 17.29 15.21
N ALA A 7 8.00 16.30 14.43
CA ALA A 7 8.50 14.92 14.53
C ALA A 7 9.86 14.71 13.85
N GLU A 8 10.21 15.51 12.85
CA GLU A 8 11.43 15.32 12.06
C GLU A 8 12.72 15.30 12.88
N PRO A 9 12.96 16.24 13.83
CA PRO A 9 14.17 16.20 14.63
C PRO A 9 14.35 14.91 15.43
N TYR A 10 13.25 14.31 15.87
CA TYR A 10 13.30 13.05 16.64
C TYR A 10 13.67 11.86 15.74
N PHE A 11 13.17 11.80 14.50
CA PHE A 11 13.59 10.79 13.53
C PHE A 11 15.07 10.94 13.17
N ALA A 12 15.51 12.17 12.87
CA ALA A 12 16.89 12.45 12.58
C ALA A 12 17.81 12.07 13.76
N GLN A 13 17.45 12.48 14.97
CA GLN A 13 18.20 12.11 16.17
C GLN A 13 18.26 10.60 16.38
N ALA A 14 17.19 9.87 16.16
CA ALA A 14 17.18 8.41 16.29
C ALA A 14 18.19 7.73 15.34
N VAL A 15 18.24 8.20 14.09
CA VAL A 15 19.19 7.72 13.07
C VAL A 15 20.63 8.14 13.41
N ASP A 16 20.85 9.37 13.92
CA ASP A 16 22.17 9.87 14.28
C ASP A 16 22.74 9.18 15.53
N THR A 17 21.88 8.82 16.47
CA THR A 17 22.28 8.14 17.72
C THR A 17 22.75 6.71 17.44
N ASP A 18 22.11 6.02 16.48
CA ASP A 18 22.47 4.66 16.06
C ASP A 18 22.31 4.53 14.55
N ASN A 19 23.42 4.71 13.84
CA ASN A 19 23.45 4.63 12.38
C ASN A 19 23.10 3.23 11.83
N ASP A 20 23.16 2.19 12.65
CA ASP A 20 22.80 0.82 12.28
C ASP A 20 21.34 0.49 12.59
N ASN A 21 20.60 1.41 13.17
CA ASN A 21 19.19 1.24 13.47
C ASN A 21 18.33 1.31 12.18
N PHE A 22 18.18 0.16 11.55
CA PHE A 22 17.37 0.05 10.32
C PHE A 22 15.88 0.35 10.56
N SER A 23 15.37 0.13 11.79
CA SER A 23 13.98 0.48 12.12
C SER A 23 13.79 1.99 12.13
N ALA A 24 14.67 2.74 12.81
CA ALA A 24 14.64 4.21 12.81
C ALA A 24 14.75 4.78 11.38
N ARG A 25 15.61 4.17 10.54
CA ARG A 25 15.72 4.55 9.12
C ARG A 25 14.44 4.28 8.35
N ASN A 26 13.77 3.17 8.58
CA ASN A 26 12.48 2.87 7.95
C ASN A 26 11.41 3.90 8.33
N ASP A 27 11.33 4.25 9.61
CA ASP A 27 10.36 5.25 10.10
C ASP A 27 10.65 6.64 9.53
N PHE A 28 11.92 7.04 9.54
CA PHE A 28 12.34 8.31 8.96
C PHE A 28 12.12 8.36 7.45
N GLY A 29 12.43 7.28 6.73
CA GLY A 29 12.16 7.14 5.31
C GLY A 29 10.67 7.30 4.99
N GLY A 30 9.80 6.65 5.76
CA GLY A 30 8.34 6.78 5.65
C GLY A 30 7.85 8.21 5.88
N TYR A 31 8.36 8.86 6.92
CA TYR A 31 8.08 10.27 7.21
C TYR A 31 8.48 11.20 6.05
N LEU A 32 9.69 11.05 5.54
CA LEU A 32 10.23 11.87 4.44
C LEU A 32 9.40 11.70 3.16
N CYS A 33 9.09 10.47 2.77
CA CYS A 33 8.27 10.19 1.59
C CYS A 33 6.86 10.79 1.71
N GLN A 34 6.25 10.68 2.87
CA GLN A 34 4.94 11.29 3.12
C GLN A 34 4.98 12.82 3.18
N SER A 35 6.15 13.41 3.41
CA SER A 35 6.39 14.86 3.38
C SER A 35 6.80 15.36 1.98
N GLY A 36 6.80 14.48 0.96
CA GLY A 36 7.17 14.81 -0.41
C GLY A 36 8.68 14.78 -0.69
N ARG A 37 9.50 14.46 0.31
CA ARG A 37 10.97 14.37 0.21
C ARG A 37 11.39 12.96 -0.22
N ILE A 38 11.02 12.61 -1.44
CA ILE A 38 11.07 11.24 -1.95
C ILE A 38 12.49 10.68 -1.99
N GLU A 39 13.44 11.44 -2.55
CA GLU A 39 14.83 11.00 -2.70
C GLU A 39 15.48 10.75 -1.34
N GLU A 40 15.25 11.63 -0.37
CA GLU A 40 15.75 11.49 0.98
C GLU A 40 15.13 10.29 1.70
N GLY A 41 13.81 10.09 1.55
CA GLY A 41 13.13 8.92 2.09
C GLY A 41 13.65 7.61 1.52
N LEU A 42 13.83 7.56 0.20
CA LEU A 42 14.41 6.40 -0.48
C LEU A 42 15.87 6.15 -0.04
N ALA A 43 16.65 7.21 0.24
CA ALA A 43 18.01 7.05 0.77
C ALA A 43 18.00 6.35 2.13
N GLN A 44 17.03 6.67 3.02
CA GLN A 44 16.88 5.99 4.31
C GLN A 44 16.54 4.51 4.13
N PHE A 45 15.55 4.19 3.30
CA PHE A 45 15.21 2.79 3.01
C PHE A 45 16.38 2.02 2.40
N ASN A 46 17.12 2.62 1.46
CA ASN A 46 18.28 2.00 0.86
C ASN A 46 19.43 1.76 1.86
N SER A 47 19.61 2.65 2.84
CA SER A 47 20.55 2.44 3.93
C SER A 47 20.11 1.28 4.83
N ALA A 48 18.82 1.20 5.18
CA ALA A 48 18.26 0.08 5.93
C ALA A 48 18.42 -1.25 5.18
N LEU A 49 18.22 -1.27 3.85
CA LEU A 49 18.39 -2.46 3.02
C LEU A 49 19.83 -2.95 2.90
N ARG A 50 20.80 -2.06 3.04
CA ARG A 50 22.25 -2.42 3.02
C ARG A 50 22.79 -2.86 4.37
N ASN A 51 22.03 -2.66 5.44
CA ASN A 51 22.45 -3.07 6.77
C ASN A 51 22.46 -4.61 6.87
N PRO A 52 23.59 -5.26 7.14
CA PRO A 52 23.70 -6.72 7.21
C PRO A 52 22.94 -7.34 8.40
N TYR A 53 22.60 -6.53 9.39
CA TYR A 53 21.83 -6.95 10.57
C TYR A 53 20.32 -6.79 10.39
N ASN A 54 19.87 -6.26 9.24
CA ASN A 54 18.44 -6.11 8.97
C ASN A 54 17.82 -7.46 8.63
N ASP A 55 17.21 -8.08 9.61
CA ASP A 55 16.46 -9.34 9.48
C ASP A 55 15.03 -9.15 8.94
N ALA A 56 14.61 -7.91 8.74
CA ALA A 56 13.28 -7.52 8.29
C ALA A 56 13.32 -6.71 6.98
N LEU A 57 14.14 -7.14 6.01
CA LEU A 57 14.29 -6.46 4.70
C LEU A 57 12.97 -6.16 4.02
N TYR A 58 11.96 -7.03 4.20
CA TYR A 58 10.63 -6.84 3.62
C TYR A 58 9.93 -5.57 4.10
N ILE A 59 10.26 -5.04 5.30
CA ILE A 59 9.71 -3.76 5.80
C ILE A 59 10.31 -2.60 5.01
N SER A 60 11.62 -2.56 4.85
CA SER A 60 12.30 -1.52 4.07
C SER A 60 11.90 -1.57 2.59
N GLN A 61 11.73 -2.77 2.03
CA GLN A 61 11.24 -2.97 0.67
C GLN A 61 9.80 -2.47 0.52
N LEU A 62 8.91 -2.79 1.47
CA LEU A 62 7.53 -2.30 1.48
C LEU A 62 7.49 -0.76 1.55
N GLY A 63 8.28 -0.16 2.43
CA GLY A 63 8.37 1.29 2.59
C GLY A 63 8.88 1.99 1.32
N ALA A 64 9.95 1.48 0.71
CA ALA A 64 10.48 2.01 -0.55
C ALA A 64 9.44 1.90 -1.69
N GLY A 65 8.74 0.76 -1.80
CA GLY A 65 7.65 0.59 -2.75
C GLY A 65 6.52 1.59 -2.54
N ALA A 66 6.10 1.80 -1.29
CA ALA A 66 5.08 2.79 -0.95
C ALA A 66 5.53 4.22 -1.28
N CYS A 67 6.80 4.54 -1.07
CA CYS A 67 7.39 5.82 -1.46
C CYS A 67 7.29 6.06 -2.98
N TYR A 68 7.59 5.06 -3.81
CA TYR A 68 7.43 5.16 -5.26
C TYR A 68 5.97 5.31 -5.72
N VAL A 69 5.01 4.77 -4.96
CA VAL A 69 3.57 4.99 -5.23
C VAL A 69 3.20 6.47 -5.10
N THR A 70 3.79 7.22 -4.18
CA THR A 70 3.46 8.65 -3.99
C THR A 70 3.81 9.51 -5.20
N VAL A 71 4.78 9.07 -6.00
CA VAL A 71 5.20 9.74 -7.25
C VAL A 71 4.76 9.00 -8.50
N LEU A 72 3.80 8.07 -8.35
CA LEU A 72 3.21 7.28 -9.44
C LEU A 72 4.23 6.48 -10.26
N ASN A 73 5.40 6.19 -9.69
CA ASN A 73 6.40 5.32 -10.31
C ASN A 73 6.04 3.85 -10.08
N TRP A 74 5.02 3.40 -10.80
CA TRP A 74 4.45 2.06 -10.65
C TRP A 74 5.44 0.93 -10.90
N LYS A 75 6.40 1.13 -11.80
CA LYS A 75 7.43 0.14 -12.14
C LYS A 75 8.35 -0.14 -10.95
N GLU A 76 8.88 0.89 -10.32
CA GLU A 76 9.76 0.71 -9.15
C GLU A 76 8.95 0.27 -7.94
N ALA A 77 7.73 0.79 -7.74
CA ALA A 77 6.84 0.32 -6.70
C ALA A 77 6.60 -1.19 -6.79
N GLU A 78 6.26 -1.69 -7.99
CA GLU A 78 6.06 -3.11 -8.26
C GLU A 78 7.30 -3.94 -7.90
N ARG A 79 8.48 -3.50 -8.35
CA ARG A 79 9.75 -4.18 -8.08
C ARG A 79 9.98 -4.37 -6.57
N TYR A 80 9.79 -3.31 -5.79
CA TYR A 80 10.00 -3.36 -4.35
C TYR A 80 8.94 -4.19 -3.63
N PHE A 81 7.67 -4.12 -4.02
CA PHE A 81 6.63 -4.97 -3.43
C PHE A 81 6.85 -6.45 -3.73
N LEU A 82 7.32 -6.79 -4.94
CA LEU A 82 7.67 -8.17 -5.27
C LEU A 82 8.82 -8.68 -4.39
N LEU A 83 9.86 -7.87 -4.17
CA LEU A 83 10.94 -8.23 -3.25
C LEU A 83 10.42 -8.47 -1.83
N ALA A 84 9.53 -7.60 -1.33
CA ALA A 84 8.91 -7.78 -0.02
C ALA A 84 8.10 -9.10 0.05
N LEU A 85 7.40 -9.46 -1.02
CA LEU A 85 6.62 -10.70 -1.10
C LEU A 85 7.49 -11.96 -1.25
N VAL A 86 8.74 -11.84 -1.75
CA VAL A 86 9.72 -12.94 -1.71
C VAL A 86 10.06 -13.27 -0.25
N GLY A 87 10.31 -12.26 0.57
CA GLY A 87 10.60 -12.46 1.99
C GLY A 87 9.38 -12.84 2.83
N ARG A 88 8.21 -12.30 2.48
CA ARG A 88 6.93 -12.51 3.20
C ARG A 88 5.77 -12.70 2.22
N PRO A 89 5.52 -13.91 1.70
CA PRO A 89 4.52 -14.16 0.66
C PRO A 89 3.08 -13.80 1.02
N LYS A 90 2.77 -13.70 2.32
CA LYS A 90 1.45 -13.32 2.88
C LYS A 90 1.47 -11.92 3.51
N LEU A 91 2.40 -11.05 3.14
CA LEU A 91 2.44 -9.67 3.62
C LEU A 91 1.24 -8.91 3.05
N ALA A 92 0.17 -8.78 3.84
CA ALA A 92 -1.11 -8.23 3.41
C ALA A 92 -0.94 -6.85 2.73
N LEU A 93 -0.17 -5.95 3.36
CA LEU A 93 0.01 -4.60 2.82
C LEU A 93 0.71 -4.59 1.47
N ALA A 94 1.71 -5.47 1.25
CA ALA A 94 2.36 -5.61 -0.05
C ALA A 94 1.40 -6.18 -1.11
N LEU A 95 0.57 -7.17 -0.75
CA LEU A 95 -0.46 -7.73 -1.65
C LEU A 95 -1.48 -6.66 -2.07
N TYR A 96 -1.95 -5.84 -1.12
CA TYR A 96 -2.86 -4.75 -1.42
C TYR A 96 -2.22 -3.70 -2.34
N HIS A 97 -0.97 -3.32 -2.09
CA HIS A 97 -0.24 -2.40 -2.97
C HIS A 97 -0.02 -2.99 -4.37
N MET A 98 0.29 -4.28 -4.48
CA MET A 98 0.38 -4.96 -5.78
C MET A 98 -0.95 -4.95 -6.54
N ALA A 99 -2.08 -5.10 -5.84
CA ALA A 99 -3.40 -4.95 -6.45
C ALA A 99 -3.61 -3.53 -6.99
N LYS A 100 -3.22 -2.50 -6.24
CA LYS A 100 -3.27 -1.09 -6.70
C LYS A 100 -2.39 -0.84 -7.93
N VAL A 101 -1.18 -1.38 -7.93
CA VAL A 101 -0.25 -1.29 -9.07
C VAL A 101 -0.87 -1.94 -10.31
N ALA A 102 -1.34 -3.19 -10.20
CA ALA A 102 -1.97 -3.90 -11.30
C ALA A 102 -3.21 -3.16 -11.83
N PHE A 103 -4.03 -2.61 -10.93
CA PHE A 103 -5.20 -1.82 -11.31
C PHE A 103 -4.81 -0.54 -12.08
N SER A 104 -3.76 0.16 -11.66
CA SER A 104 -3.25 1.35 -12.38
C SER A 104 -2.72 1.04 -13.78
N GLN A 105 -2.28 -0.20 -14.00
CA GLN A 105 -1.82 -0.74 -15.29
C GLN A 105 -2.97 -1.33 -16.12
N ALA A 106 -4.23 -1.23 -15.66
CA ALA A 106 -5.42 -1.87 -16.24
C ALA A 106 -5.33 -3.41 -16.35
N ASP A 107 -4.43 -4.05 -15.58
CA ASP A 107 -4.36 -5.51 -15.47
C ASP A 107 -5.34 -6.02 -14.42
N HIS A 108 -6.60 -6.09 -14.83
CA HIS A 108 -7.72 -6.40 -13.93
C HIS A 108 -7.69 -7.84 -13.42
N LEU A 109 -7.15 -8.78 -14.19
CA LEU A 109 -7.00 -10.17 -13.71
C LEU A 109 -5.92 -10.29 -12.64
N ARG A 110 -4.81 -9.62 -12.81
CA ARG A 110 -3.75 -9.52 -11.78
C ARG A 110 -4.24 -8.79 -10.53
N THR A 111 -5.03 -7.73 -10.71
CA THR A 111 -5.67 -7.01 -9.59
C THR A 111 -6.52 -7.97 -8.76
N ARG A 112 -7.42 -8.74 -9.40
CA ARG A 112 -8.24 -9.75 -8.72
C ARG A 112 -7.38 -10.76 -7.97
N ALA A 113 -6.34 -11.30 -8.62
CA ALA A 113 -5.48 -12.30 -8.02
C ALA A 113 -4.76 -11.78 -6.76
N TYR A 114 -4.28 -10.54 -6.76
CA TYR A 114 -3.65 -9.95 -5.58
C TYR A 114 -4.65 -9.61 -4.48
N LEU A 115 -5.85 -9.11 -4.83
CA LEU A 115 -6.92 -8.86 -3.86
C LEU A 115 -7.38 -10.16 -3.19
N GLN A 116 -7.53 -11.24 -3.96
CA GLN A 116 -7.87 -12.55 -3.38
C GLN A 116 -6.81 -12.99 -2.36
N ARG A 117 -5.54 -12.95 -2.74
CA ARG A 117 -4.43 -13.26 -1.82
C ARG A 117 -4.41 -12.34 -0.60
N PHE A 118 -4.76 -11.07 -0.76
CA PHE A 118 -4.90 -10.12 0.35
C PHE A 118 -6.02 -10.54 1.31
N PHE A 119 -7.21 -10.84 0.79
CA PHE A 119 -8.32 -11.32 1.60
C PHE A 119 -8.04 -12.67 2.27
N ASP A 120 -7.30 -13.57 1.61
CA ASP A 120 -6.88 -14.86 2.16
C ASP A 120 -5.92 -14.71 3.37
N THR A 121 -5.33 -13.53 3.58
CA THR A 121 -4.58 -13.24 4.82
C THR A 121 -5.48 -12.94 6.03
N GLY A 122 -6.78 -12.81 5.82
CA GLY A 122 -7.75 -12.33 6.80
C GLY A 122 -7.80 -10.79 6.91
N ALA A 123 -7.00 -10.07 6.11
CA ALA A 123 -7.03 -8.62 6.08
C ALA A 123 -8.16 -8.11 5.18
N GLU A 124 -8.79 -7.02 5.62
CA GLU A 124 -9.83 -6.33 4.88
C GLU A 124 -9.84 -4.85 5.25
N SER A 125 -10.27 -4.00 4.33
CA SER A 125 -10.50 -2.57 4.57
C SER A 125 -11.54 -2.03 3.58
N ALA A 126 -12.18 -0.92 3.92
CA ALA A 126 -13.10 -0.25 3.03
C ALA A 126 -12.45 0.04 1.65
N ALA A 127 -11.20 0.51 1.66
CA ALA A 127 -10.45 0.82 0.44
C ALA A 127 -10.17 -0.43 -0.41
N SER A 128 -9.88 -1.59 0.20
CA SER A 128 -9.66 -2.84 -0.54
C SER A 128 -10.95 -3.38 -1.16
N LEU A 129 -12.06 -3.29 -0.46
CA LEU A 129 -13.37 -3.69 -0.97
C LEU A 129 -13.83 -2.77 -2.10
N LEU A 130 -13.65 -1.44 -1.96
CA LEU A 130 -13.95 -0.52 -3.05
C LEU A 130 -13.09 -0.78 -4.29
N LEU A 131 -11.80 -1.07 -4.10
CA LEU A 131 -10.92 -1.45 -5.22
C LEU A 131 -11.40 -2.74 -5.89
N ALA A 132 -11.86 -3.73 -5.11
CA ALA A 132 -12.45 -4.95 -5.63
C ALA A 132 -13.72 -4.66 -6.46
N VAL A 133 -14.66 -3.87 -5.95
CA VAL A 133 -15.86 -3.46 -6.69
C VAL A 133 -15.48 -2.78 -8.01
N ARG A 134 -14.57 -1.81 -7.98
CA ARG A 134 -14.10 -1.11 -9.19
C ARG A 134 -13.48 -2.06 -10.21
N ASN A 135 -12.69 -3.02 -9.74
CA ASN A 135 -12.04 -4.01 -10.59
C ASN A 135 -13.04 -4.96 -11.24
N GLU A 136 -14.00 -5.48 -10.45
CA GLU A 136 -14.99 -6.43 -10.93
C GLU A 136 -15.98 -5.79 -11.91
N LEU A 137 -16.28 -4.50 -11.75
CA LEU A 137 -17.02 -3.73 -12.77
C LEU A 137 -16.29 -3.68 -14.11
N LYS A 138 -14.95 -3.49 -14.10
CA LYS A 138 -14.14 -3.54 -15.33
C LYS A 138 -14.11 -4.92 -15.98
N LEU A 139 -14.19 -5.96 -15.17
CA LEU A 139 -14.27 -7.38 -15.63
C LEU A 139 -15.69 -7.82 -15.96
N LYS A 140 -16.70 -6.99 -15.73
CA LYS A 140 -18.15 -7.29 -15.92
C LYS A 140 -18.60 -8.51 -15.11
N ALA A 141 -18.01 -8.73 -13.94
CA ALA A 141 -18.29 -9.86 -13.05
C ALA A 141 -19.34 -9.46 -12.00
N SER A 142 -20.60 -9.37 -12.39
CA SER A 142 -21.69 -8.82 -11.58
C SER A 142 -21.84 -9.49 -10.22
N ASP A 143 -21.68 -10.80 -10.13
CA ASP A 143 -21.78 -11.53 -8.87
C ASP A 143 -20.70 -11.11 -7.87
N LEU A 144 -19.47 -10.91 -8.33
CA LEU A 144 -18.36 -10.45 -7.50
C LEU A 144 -18.48 -8.96 -7.14
N VAL A 145 -19.04 -8.14 -8.04
CA VAL A 145 -19.40 -6.76 -7.72
C VAL A 145 -20.37 -6.72 -6.53
N LEU A 146 -21.45 -7.50 -6.59
CA LEU A 146 -22.43 -7.56 -5.52
C LEU A 146 -21.85 -8.12 -4.23
N LEU A 147 -21.02 -9.16 -4.30
CA LEU A 147 -20.34 -9.74 -3.15
C LEU A 147 -19.52 -8.68 -2.38
N HIS A 148 -18.63 -7.99 -3.09
CA HIS A 148 -17.75 -7.00 -2.45
C HIS A 148 -18.51 -5.73 -2.02
N ALA A 149 -19.51 -5.31 -2.79
CA ALA A 149 -20.35 -4.17 -2.41
C ALA A 149 -21.18 -4.44 -1.15
N ASN A 150 -21.72 -5.65 -0.99
CA ASN A 150 -22.46 -6.02 0.21
C ASN A 150 -21.54 -6.11 1.44
N ARG A 151 -20.34 -6.66 1.29
CA ARG A 151 -19.33 -6.65 2.37
C ARG A 151 -18.96 -5.24 2.77
N LEU A 152 -18.70 -4.35 1.81
CA LEU A 152 -18.36 -2.94 2.09
C LEU A 152 -19.47 -2.24 2.88
N ARG A 153 -20.74 -2.45 2.51
CA ARG A 153 -21.88 -1.89 3.25
C ARG A 153 -22.04 -2.47 4.65
N ALA A 154 -21.78 -3.76 4.82
CA ALA A 154 -21.96 -4.45 6.10
C ALA A 154 -20.86 -4.10 7.10
N GLU A 155 -19.58 -4.14 6.64
CA GLU A 155 -18.43 -4.00 7.52
C GLU A 155 -17.99 -2.54 7.72
N PHE A 156 -18.25 -1.67 6.72
CA PHE A 156 -17.77 -0.29 6.72
C PHE A 156 -18.86 0.72 6.28
N PRO A 157 -20.08 0.69 6.88
CA PRO A 157 -21.23 1.46 6.40
C PRO A 157 -21.00 2.99 6.39
N GLU A 158 -20.23 3.50 7.35
CA GLU A 158 -19.98 4.94 7.51
C GLU A 158 -18.72 5.43 6.77
N SER A 159 -18.07 4.55 5.99
CA SER A 159 -16.86 4.94 5.27
C SER A 159 -17.17 5.82 4.04
N SER A 160 -16.19 6.67 3.68
CA SER A 160 -16.23 7.41 2.42
C SER A 160 -16.28 6.47 1.21
N GLU A 161 -15.64 5.33 1.33
CA GLU A 161 -15.62 4.28 0.30
C GLU A 161 -17.00 3.65 0.07
N ALA A 162 -17.81 3.48 1.10
CA ALA A 162 -19.19 3.00 0.96
C ALA A 162 -20.05 4.03 0.20
N SER A 163 -19.86 5.32 0.47
CA SER A 163 -20.50 6.42 -0.25
C SER A 163 -20.03 6.49 -1.72
N ASP A 164 -18.74 6.33 -1.95
CA ASP A 164 -18.16 6.28 -3.31
C ASP A 164 -18.70 5.09 -4.11
N MET A 165 -18.77 3.93 -3.48
CA MET A 165 -19.33 2.71 -4.08
C MET A 165 -20.80 2.90 -4.47
N ALA A 166 -21.61 3.53 -3.61
CA ALA A 166 -23.02 3.78 -3.90
C ALA A 166 -23.19 4.69 -5.14
N ARG A 167 -22.36 5.74 -5.27
CA ARG A 167 -22.34 6.62 -6.44
C ARG A 167 -21.93 5.86 -7.71
N LEU A 168 -20.88 5.05 -7.60
CA LEU A 168 -20.35 4.25 -8.72
C LEU A 168 -21.42 3.26 -9.24
N MET A 169 -22.15 2.59 -8.34
CA MET A 169 -23.18 1.63 -8.70
C MET A 169 -24.41 2.29 -9.35
N ALA A 170 -24.77 3.51 -8.94
CA ALA A 170 -25.85 4.27 -9.55
C ALA A 170 -25.52 4.60 -11.02
N THR A 171 -24.29 5.06 -11.32
CA THR A 171 -23.86 5.42 -12.67
C THR A 171 -23.58 4.22 -13.59
N ALA A 172 -23.42 3.02 -13.04
CA ALA A 172 -23.19 1.81 -13.84
C ALA A 172 -24.49 1.15 -14.33
N ASN A 173 -25.66 1.59 -13.82
CA ASN A 173 -26.98 1.09 -14.21
C ASN A 173 -27.69 1.97 -15.25
N ASP A 174 -27.11 3.15 -15.56
CA ASP A 174 -27.57 4.07 -16.62
C ASP A 174 -26.81 3.79 -17.93
#